data_509102ba09be9278cac7a3e969140510
#
_entry.id   509102ba09be9278cac7a3e969140510
#
_cell.length_a   1.000
_cell.length_b   1.000
_cell.length_c   1.000
_cell.angle_alpha   90.00
_cell.angle_beta   90.00
_cell.angle_gamma   90.00
#
_symmetry.space_group_name_H-M   'P 1'
#
loop_
_entity.id
_entity.type
_entity.pdbx_description
1 polymer ?
#
loop_
_entity_poly.entity_id
_entity_poly.type
_entity_poly.pdbx_seq_one_letter_code
_entity_poly.pdbx_strand_id
1 'polypeptide(L)'
;GGFDNRMIKLLKVDVEGFDTIVLRGAGDIIRKHKPVVFLEYNRQNMISIKEDGLSTLLSFEQAGYNKVAFFDHKGTLILATSVKNKEVVTYLHDYASSAKNLIGYYDICLFHEEDDQLAEQFLTLEKKFV
;
A
#
# COMPACT_ATOMS: atom_id res chain seq x y z
N GLY A 1 15.52 -15.51 22.88
CA GLY A 1 16.57 -14.58 23.03
C GLY A 1 16.26 -13.23 22.47
N GLY A 2 17.21 -12.32 22.49
CA GLY A 2 17.03 -10.95 22.01
C GLY A 2 16.62 -10.85 20.56
N PHE A 3 16.88 -11.86 19.76
CA PHE A 3 16.52 -11.87 18.36
C PHE A 3 15.02 -12.06 18.14
N ASP A 4 14.37 -12.77 19.04
CA ASP A 4 12.95 -13.06 18.92
C ASP A 4 12.08 -11.82 19.12
N ASN A 5 12.66 -10.78 19.71
CA ASN A 5 11.97 -9.52 19.96
C ASN A 5 12.15 -8.52 18.81
N ARG A 6 12.94 -8.88 17.82
CA ARG A 6 13.10 -8.02 16.65
C ARG A 6 11.87 -8.10 15.78
N MET A 7 11.27 -6.94 15.53
CA MET A 7 10.12 -6.84 14.66
C MET A 7 10.50 -6.06 13.41
N ILE A 8 9.98 -6.53 12.28
CA ILE A 8 10.07 -5.78 11.04
C ILE A 8 9.03 -4.67 11.12
N LYS A 9 9.50 -3.43 11.18
CA LYS A 9 8.65 -2.24 11.32
C LYS A 9 8.20 -1.66 9.99
N LEU A 10 9.00 -1.87 8.95
CA LEU A 10 8.76 -1.33 7.63
C LEU A 10 9.10 -2.39 6.58
N LEU A 11 8.20 -2.60 5.66
CA LEU A 11 8.43 -3.44 4.48
C LEU A 11 8.23 -2.58 3.25
N LYS A 12 9.33 -2.28 2.55
CA LYS A 12 9.30 -1.52 1.32
C LYS A 12 9.53 -2.45 0.14
N VAL A 13 8.65 -2.38 -0.85
CA VAL A 13 8.73 -3.19 -2.07
C VAL A 13 8.79 -2.28 -3.27
N ASP A 14 9.78 -2.51 -4.15
CA ASP A 14 9.98 -1.71 -5.36
C ASP A 14 10.57 -2.63 -6.44
N VAL A 15 9.73 -3.38 -7.13
CA VAL A 15 10.12 -4.42 -8.09
C VAL A 15 9.35 -4.31 -9.42
N GLU A 16 9.01 -3.09 -9.81
CA GLU A 16 8.52 -2.72 -11.15
C GLU A 16 7.38 -3.60 -11.68
N GLY A 17 6.27 -3.61 -10.96
CA GLY A 17 5.06 -4.35 -11.36
C GLY A 17 4.91 -5.71 -10.68
N PHE A 18 5.95 -6.22 -10.04
CA PHE A 18 5.89 -7.48 -9.28
C PHE A 18 5.56 -7.27 -7.80
N ASP A 19 5.33 -6.02 -7.38
CA ASP A 19 5.17 -5.64 -5.97
C ASP A 19 4.09 -6.45 -5.27
N THR A 20 2.91 -6.57 -5.86
CA THR A 20 1.82 -7.33 -5.24
C THR A 20 2.08 -8.83 -5.22
N ILE A 21 2.84 -9.34 -6.18
CA ILE A 21 3.28 -10.74 -6.18
C ILE A 21 4.22 -10.99 -5.02
N VAL A 22 5.20 -10.09 -4.82
CA VAL A 22 6.14 -10.18 -3.69
C VAL A 22 5.40 -10.10 -2.37
N LEU A 23 4.41 -9.21 -2.25
CA LEU A 23 3.62 -9.06 -1.02
C LEU A 23 2.83 -10.33 -0.70
N ARG A 24 2.27 -11.01 -1.70
CA ARG A 24 1.61 -12.30 -1.45
C ARG A 24 2.59 -13.33 -0.91
N GLY A 25 3.83 -13.35 -1.41
CA GLY A 25 4.87 -14.24 -0.90
C GLY A 25 5.34 -13.87 0.51
N ALA A 26 5.17 -12.63 0.93
CA ALA A 26 5.56 -12.13 2.25
C ALA A 26 4.42 -12.20 3.27
N GLY A 27 3.33 -12.91 2.99
CA GLY A 27 2.14 -12.93 3.84
C GLY A 27 2.41 -13.31 5.28
N ASP A 28 3.29 -14.27 5.53
CA ASP A 28 3.62 -14.69 6.90
C ASP A 28 4.35 -13.60 7.66
N ILE A 29 5.28 -12.91 7.01
CA ILE A 29 6.02 -11.79 7.60
C ILE A 29 5.04 -10.66 7.95
N ILE A 30 4.13 -10.35 7.05
CA ILE A 30 3.14 -9.28 7.23
C ILE A 30 2.23 -9.61 8.42
N ARG A 31 1.71 -10.83 8.49
CA ARG A 31 0.84 -11.25 9.60
C ARG A 31 1.55 -11.27 10.94
N LYS A 32 2.80 -11.74 10.95
CA LYS A 32 3.57 -11.87 12.18
C LYS A 32 4.05 -10.52 12.71
N HIS A 33 4.63 -9.69 11.85
CA HIS A 33 5.30 -8.46 12.25
C HIS A 33 4.43 -7.21 12.10
N LYS A 34 3.37 -7.28 11.31
CA LYS A 34 2.45 -6.15 11.08
C LYS A 34 3.17 -4.86 10.69
N PRO A 35 4.14 -4.93 9.74
CA PRO A 35 4.92 -3.76 9.39
C PRO A 35 4.08 -2.72 8.66
N VAL A 36 4.55 -1.46 8.66
CA VAL A 36 4.08 -0.48 7.69
C VAL A 36 4.56 -0.99 6.33
N VAL A 37 3.66 -1.10 5.37
CA VAL A 37 3.97 -1.61 4.03
C VAL A 37 3.97 -0.45 3.04
N PHE A 38 5.06 -0.31 2.30
CA PHE A 38 5.20 0.69 1.24
C PHE A 38 5.46 -0.03 -0.07
N LEU A 39 4.65 0.25 -1.08
CA LEU A 39 4.79 -0.39 -2.40
C LEU A 39 4.52 0.61 -3.52
N GLU A 40 5.13 0.34 -4.67
CA GLU A 40 4.80 1.01 -5.92
C GLU A 40 3.67 0.23 -6.62
N TYR A 41 2.62 0.93 -7.02
CA TYR A 41 1.46 0.32 -7.65
C TYR A 41 1.34 0.84 -9.09
N ASN A 42 2.06 0.18 -10.00
CA ASN A 42 2.11 0.55 -11.40
C ASN A 42 1.25 -0.41 -12.22
N ARG A 43 0.02 0.03 -12.53
CA ARG A 43 -0.94 -0.82 -13.26
C ARG A 43 -0.47 -1.16 -14.66
N GLN A 44 0.24 -0.25 -15.34
CA GLN A 44 0.71 -0.53 -16.70
C GLN A 44 1.74 -1.65 -16.69
N ASN A 45 2.66 -1.65 -15.73
CA ASN A 45 3.61 -2.74 -15.56
C ASN A 45 2.91 -4.04 -15.17
N MET A 46 1.93 -3.97 -14.29
CA MET A 46 1.16 -5.15 -13.86
C MET A 46 0.37 -5.75 -15.02
N ILE A 47 -0.28 -4.93 -15.85
CA ILE A 47 -1.04 -5.39 -17.00
C ILE A 47 -0.13 -6.15 -17.96
N SER A 48 1.10 -5.70 -18.18
CA SER A 48 2.04 -6.34 -19.09
C SER A 48 2.43 -7.74 -18.64
N ILE A 49 2.34 -8.05 -17.35
CA ILE A 49 2.63 -9.37 -16.78
C ILE A 49 1.35 -10.10 -16.34
N LYS A 50 0.19 -9.58 -16.70
CA LYS A 50 -1.13 -10.14 -16.37
C LYS A 50 -1.39 -10.22 -14.86
N GLU A 51 -0.86 -9.25 -14.10
CA GLU A 51 -1.10 -9.14 -12.66
C GLU A 51 -2.20 -8.13 -12.40
N ASP A 52 -3.22 -8.50 -11.63
CA ASP A 52 -4.31 -7.60 -11.28
C ASP A 52 -3.93 -6.66 -10.14
N GLY A 53 -3.43 -7.20 -9.04
CA GLY A 53 -2.98 -6.46 -7.86
C GLY A 53 -4.11 -6.02 -6.92
N LEU A 54 -5.33 -5.79 -7.40
CA LEU A 54 -6.42 -5.28 -6.57
C LEU A 54 -6.77 -6.24 -5.44
N SER A 55 -6.91 -7.52 -5.73
CA SER A 55 -7.24 -8.52 -4.72
C SER A 55 -6.20 -8.57 -3.60
N THR A 56 -4.93 -8.37 -3.95
CA THR A 56 -3.85 -8.31 -2.95
C THR A 56 -4.00 -7.09 -2.05
N LEU A 57 -4.28 -5.90 -2.60
CA LEU A 57 -4.53 -4.71 -1.79
C LEU A 57 -5.72 -4.93 -0.84
N LEU A 58 -6.82 -5.44 -1.36
CA LEU A 58 -8.03 -5.65 -0.55
C LEU A 58 -7.82 -6.73 0.51
N SER A 59 -6.92 -7.69 0.29
CA SER A 59 -6.64 -8.76 1.25
C SER A 59 -5.97 -8.27 2.53
N PHE A 60 -5.38 -7.07 2.52
CA PHE A 60 -4.76 -6.50 3.72
C PHE A 60 -5.76 -6.28 4.87
N GLU A 61 -7.04 -6.12 4.56
CA GLU A 61 -8.09 -6.06 5.58
C GLU A 61 -8.07 -7.31 6.48
N GLN A 62 -7.91 -8.48 5.87
CA GLN A 62 -7.90 -9.75 6.61
C GLN A 62 -6.66 -9.91 7.47
N ALA A 63 -5.58 -9.22 7.12
CA ALA A 63 -4.35 -9.19 7.91
C ALA A 63 -4.39 -8.12 9.00
N GLY A 64 -5.51 -7.43 9.18
CA GLY A 64 -5.71 -6.42 10.22
C GLY A 64 -5.25 -5.02 9.83
N TYR A 65 -4.96 -4.77 8.56
CA TYR A 65 -4.58 -3.44 8.09
C TYR A 65 -5.81 -2.54 7.99
N ASN A 66 -5.61 -1.25 8.23
CA ASN A 66 -6.69 -0.28 8.23
C ASN A 66 -6.35 0.91 7.32
N LYS A 67 -5.50 1.83 7.75
CA LYS A 67 -5.20 3.04 6.98
C LYS A 67 -4.40 2.72 5.73
N VAL A 68 -4.78 3.34 4.62
CA VAL A 68 -4.04 3.28 3.36
C VAL A 68 -3.94 4.68 2.79
N ALA A 69 -2.73 5.08 2.42
CA ALA A 69 -2.45 6.37 1.81
C ALA A 69 -1.94 6.17 0.39
N PHE A 70 -2.50 6.93 -0.54
CA PHE A 70 -2.12 6.90 -1.94
C PHE A 70 -1.41 8.20 -2.30
N PHE A 71 -0.21 8.08 -2.85
CA PHE A 71 0.60 9.21 -3.33
C PHE A 71 0.76 9.08 -4.84
N ASP A 72 0.89 10.22 -5.52
CA ASP A 72 1.23 10.20 -6.93
C ASP A 72 2.73 9.94 -7.12
N HIS A 73 3.18 9.83 -8.37
CA HIS A 73 4.58 9.54 -8.68
C HIS A 73 5.55 10.66 -8.27
N LYS A 74 5.04 11.83 -7.91
CA LYS A 74 5.85 12.94 -7.40
C LYS A 74 5.90 12.98 -5.88
N GLY A 75 5.24 12.03 -5.21
CA GLY A 75 5.20 11.96 -3.76
C GLY A 75 4.14 12.83 -3.11
N THR A 76 3.19 13.37 -3.89
CA THR A 76 2.09 14.17 -3.35
C THR A 76 0.96 13.26 -2.90
N LEU A 77 0.50 13.48 -1.67
CA LEU A 77 -0.64 12.73 -1.14
C LEU A 77 -1.90 13.03 -1.94
N ILE A 78 -2.50 11.98 -2.50
CA ILE A 78 -3.77 12.07 -3.22
C ILE A 78 -4.93 11.97 -2.24
N LEU A 79 -4.96 10.87 -1.49
CA LEU A 79 -5.96 10.65 -0.44
C LEU A 79 -5.52 9.54 0.50
N ALA A 80 -6.14 9.50 1.66
CA ALA A 80 -6.00 8.41 2.60
C ALA A 80 -7.39 7.94 3.02
N THR A 81 -7.53 6.63 3.19
CA THR A 81 -8.78 6.01 3.58
C THR A 81 -8.50 4.73 4.36
N SER A 82 -9.47 3.87 4.54
CA SER A 82 -9.29 2.52 5.07
C SER A 82 -9.27 1.51 3.92
N VAL A 83 -8.50 0.43 4.06
CA VAL A 83 -8.55 -0.69 3.10
C VAL A 83 -9.94 -1.34 3.08
N LYS A 84 -10.74 -1.13 4.13
CA LYS A 84 -12.13 -1.59 4.21
C LYS A 84 -13.04 -0.84 3.25
N ASN A 85 -12.62 0.34 2.81
CA ASN A 85 -13.36 1.14 1.84
C ASN A 85 -13.05 0.63 0.43
N LYS A 86 -13.62 -0.52 0.11
CA LYS A 86 -13.34 -1.24 -1.14
C LYS A 86 -13.70 -0.43 -2.38
N GLU A 87 -14.75 0.38 -2.27
CA GLU A 87 -15.21 1.19 -3.40
C GLU A 87 -14.15 2.22 -3.80
N VAL A 88 -13.57 2.93 -2.84
CA VAL A 88 -12.55 3.93 -3.12
C VAL A 88 -11.26 3.27 -3.62
N VAL A 89 -10.83 2.20 -2.98
CA VAL A 89 -9.61 1.47 -3.39
C VAL A 89 -9.76 0.95 -4.83
N THR A 90 -10.92 0.37 -5.14
CA THR A 90 -11.21 -0.14 -6.48
C THR A 90 -11.24 1.00 -7.50
N TYR A 91 -11.83 2.14 -7.15
CA TYR A 91 -11.87 3.31 -8.03
C TYR A 91 -10.46 3.79 -8.38
N LEU A 92 -9.57 3.87 -7.38
CA LEU A 92 -8.18 4.28 -7.62
C LEU A 92 -7.42 3.27 -8.48
N HIS A 93 -7.67 1.98 -8.26
CA HIS A 93 -7.12 0.93 -9.11
C HIS A 93 -7.58 1.11 -10.56
N ASP A 94 -8.88 1.32 -10.77
CA ASP A 94 -9.45 1.49 -12.10
C ASP A 94 -8.90 2.73 -12.79
N TYR A 95 -8.76 3.83 -12.05
CA TYR A 95 -8.18 5.05 -12.59
C TYR A 95 -6.75 4.82 -13.08
N ALA A 96 -5.93 4.17 -12.27
CA ALA A 96 -4.53 3.87 -12.64
C ALA A 96 -4.44 2.87 -13.80
N SER A 97 -5.48 2.07 -14.01
CA SER A 97 -5.54 1.11 -15.12
C SER A 97 -5.91 1.77 -16.44
N SER A 98 -6.46 2.99 -16.40
CA SER A 98 -6.82 3.72 -17.61
C SER A 98 -5.58 4.21 -18.34
N ALA A 99 -5.56 4.06 -19.66
CA ALA A 99 -4.47 4.60 -20.49
C ALA A 99 -4.43 6.13 -20.48
N LYS A 100 -5.49 6.78 -20.02
CA LYS A 100 -5.61 8.24 -19.97
C LYS A 100 -5.26 8.83 -18.62
N ASN A 101 -4.82 8.02 -17.65
CA ASN A 101 -4.47 8.55 -16.34
C ASN A 101 -3.24 9.46 -16.45
N LEU A 102 -3.16 10.45 -15.55
CA LEU A 102 -2.11 11.45 -15.55
C LEU A 102 -1.07 11.22 -14.45
N ILE A 103 -1.25 10.20 -13.61
CA ILE A 103 -0.40 9.99 -12.45
C ILE A 103 0.75 9.01 -12.70
N GLY A 104 0.68 8.21 -13.75
CA GLY A 104 1.65 7.15 -14.03
C GLY A 104 1.49 5.95 -13.11
N TYR A 105 1.74 6.11 -11.82
CA TYR A 105 1.59 5.06 -10.80
C TYR A 105 1.31 5.68 -9.44
N TYR A 106 0.89 4.84 -8.49
CA TYR A 106 0.80 5.24 -7.09
C TYR A 106 1.98 4.69 -6.29
N ASP A 107 2.41 5.47 -5.30
CA ASP A 107 3.08 4.93 -4.13
C ASP A 107 2.02 4.75 -3.06
N ILE A 108 1.95 3.56 -2.47
CA ILE A 108 0.93 3.21 -1.49
C ILE A 108 1.59 2.88 -0.17
N CYS A 109 1.04 3.44 0.92
CA CYS A 109 1.49 3.15 2.27
C CYS A 109 0.32 2.54 3.06
N LEU A 110 0.52 1.35 3.62
CA LEU A 110 -0.49 0.60 4.36
C LEU A 110 -0.08 0.47 5.82
N PHE A 111 -1.02 0.76 6.73
CA PHE A 111 -0.79 0.69 8.17
C PHE A 111 -1.73 -0.33 8.81
N HIS A 112 -1.16 -1.21 9.63
CA HIS A 112 -1.95 -2.10 10.47
C HIS A 112 -2.79 -1.28 11.45
N GLU A 113 -3.94 -1.81 11.88
CA GLU A 113 -4.84 -1.10 12.80
C GLU A 113 -4.18 -0.75 14.13
N GLU A 114 -3.19 -1.53 14.57
CA GLU A 114 -2.42 -1.22 15.77
C GLU A 114 -1.58 0.05 15.61
N ASP A 115 -1.36 0.49 14.37
CA ASP A 115 -0.59 1.69 14.03
C ASP A 115 -1.46 2.85 13.57
N ASP A 116 -2.77 2.82 13.88
CA ASP A 116 -3.68 3.89 13.45
C ASP A 116 -3.23 5.26 13.96
N GLN A 117 -2.71 5.35 15.19
CA GLN A 117 -2.21 6.60 15.74
C GLN A 117 -0.98 7.11 14.99
N LEU A 118 -0.04 6.21 14.66
CA LEU A 118 1.12 6.53 13.86
C LEU A 118 0.69 7.02 12.48
N ALA A 119 -0.28 6.37 11.86
CA ALA A 119 -0.81 6.76 10.56
C ALA A 119 -1.41 8.17 10.60
N GLU A 120 -2.17 8.50 11.64
CA GLU A 120 -2.75 9.84 11.82
C GLU A 120 -1.66 10.91 11.93
N GLN A 121 -0.61 10.64 12.70
CA GLN A 121 0.53 11.55 12.85
C GLN A 121 1.24 11.77 11.52
N PHE A 122 1.49 10.68 10.78
CA PHE A 122 2.13 10.73 9.48
C PHE A 122 1.32 11.56 8.50
N LEU A 123 0.01 11.32 8.41
CA LEU A 123 -0.88 12.03 7.49
C LEU A 123 -1.01 13.51 7.85
N THR A 124 -0.99 13.83 9.14
CA THR A 124 -1.00 15.22 9.60
C THR A 124 0.23 15.96 9.13
N LEU A 125 1.41 15.32 9.22
CA LEU A 125 2.66 15.90 8.74
C LEU A 125 2.63 16.11 7.22
N GLU A 126 2.15 15.14 6.46
CA GLU A 126 2.03 15.24 5.00
C GLU A 126 1.16 16.43 4.60
N LYS A 127 0.05 16.63 5.29
CA LYS A 127 -0.86 17.74 5.00
C LYS A 127 -0.25 19.12 5.27
N LYS A 128 0.71 19.22 6.18
CA LYS A 128 1.38 20.48 6.51
C LYS A 128 2.32 20.96 5.41
N PHE A 129 2.82 20.05 4.59
CA PHE A 129 3.84 20.36 3.58
C PHE A 129 3.29 20.34 2.17
N VAL A 130 1.98 20.33 2.02
CA VAL A 130 1.30 20.39 0.72
C VAL A 130 1.11 21.84 0.27
#